data_9bfd3e280df299949c5700764b12799e
#
_entry.id   9bfd3e280df299949c5700764b12799e
#
_cell.length_a   1.000
_cell.length_b   1.000
_cell.length_c   1.000
_cell.angle_alpha   90.00
_cell.angle_beta   90.00
_cell.angle_gamma   90.00
#
_symmetry.space_group_name_H-M   'P 1'
#
loop_
_entity.id
_entity.type
_entity.pdbx_description
1 polymer ?
#
loop_
_entity_poly.entity_id
_entity_poly.type
_entity_poly.pdbx_seq_one_letter_code
_entity_poly.pdbx_strand_id
1 'polypeptide(L)'
;MIVHKVRVHASAERLPREQQLAWKIAEVAALTRALDDDVVEMIRCRIVDNAAVALAAINRAPVAAARAMALAHPRRGGATLYGLRSSVRVDAEWVAWANATAVRELDYHDTFLAADYAHPGDSIAPLVAVAQQTRRGGEDLMRAIAVAYEIHVALVKAISLHEFKKDHVAHLAPATVAGIGTLLGLPVATIFQAINQAVHLAFSTRQSRKGEISSWKAFVPGFSGKLAIEAVDRAMRGEAAPSPIYEGEESVIAFMLGGRGRHYEVSLPAPGERPRAILETFTKAHSAEYQAQALIDLAIELSAQVSDLAAVAEIIVHTSHHTHAVIGTGSNDPQKFDPAASRETLDHSLMYILAVALEDRAWHHEKSYTRERAARPSTVALWRKIRTVEDATWNARYLAADPRERAFGGRIEIRFADGRVIAGDKAVADAHPNGKAPWTWPDYVGKFAALAGAAVGEGEADRFFALVHRLPGVPADVLLGLTPVLPPGAVVPDAPTGQGIFDYGLPL
;
A
#
# COMPACT_ATOMS: atom_id res chain seq x y z
N MET A 1 2.49 -14.80 20.22
CA MET A 1 3.12 -13.45 20.06
C MET A 1 3.98 -13.12 21.27
N ILE A 2 5.16 -12.52 21.08
CA ILE A 2 6.04 -12.01 22.13
C ILE A 2 6.08 -10.48 22.03
N VAL A 3 5.82 -9.79 23.15
CA VAL A 3 5.89 -8.33 23.24
C VAL A 3 7.32 -7.89 23.54
N HIS A 4 7.91 -7.12 22.63
CA HIS A 4 9.24 -6.53 22.80
C HIS A 4 9.10 -5.06 23.21
N LYS A 5 9.65 -4.71 24.38
CA LYS A 5 9.72 -3.33 24.85
C LYS A 5 10.94 -2.65 24.21
N VAL A 6 10.68 -1.63 23.40
CA VAL A 6 11.70 -0.90 22.64
C VAL A 6 11.79 0.52 23.19
N ARG A 7 12.95 0.91 23.70
CA ARG A 7 13.21 2.25 24.26
C ARG A 7 14.59 2.75 23.84
N VAL A 8 14.83 4.00 24.03
CA VAL A 8 16.18 4.56 23.85
C VAL A 8 17.10 4.12 24.99
N HIS A 9 18.32 3.74 24.62
CA HIS A 9 19.41 3.41 25.52
C HIS A 9 20.56 4.40 25.34
N ALA A 10 21.13 4.86 26.44
CA ALA A 10 22.38 5.63 26.39
C ALA A 10 23.52 4.74 25.89
N SER A 11 24.49 5.30 25.19
CA SER A 11 25.66 4.55 24.66
C SER A 11 26.42 3.78 25.72
N ALA A 12 26.41 4.27 26.97
CA ALA A 12 27.01 3.59 28.10
C ALA A 12 26.28 2.30 28.56
N GLU A 13 24.98 2.13 28.21
CA GLU A 13 24.18 0.98 28.62
C GLU A 13 24.48 -0.30 27.85
N ARG A 14 25.23 -0.25 26.75
CA ARG A 14 25.62 -1.39 25.91
C ARG A 14 24.50 -2.41 25.67
N LEU A 15 23.48 -2.03 24.88
CA LEU A 15 22.39 -2.93 24.52
C LEU A 15 22.92 -4.09 23.65
N PRO A 16 22.81 -5.38 24.08
CA PRO A 16 23.19 -6.53 23.26
C PRO A 16 22.38 -6.58 21.95
N ARG A 17 23.01 -7.05 20.87
CA ARG A 17 22.33 -7.15 19.55
C ARG A 17 21.05 -7.96 19.63
N GLU A 18 21.09 -9.07 20.36
CA GLU A 18 19.98 -10.02 20.54
C GLU A 18 18.77 -9.40 21.26
N GLN A 19 18.92 -8.23 21.90
CA GLN A 19 17.84 -7.50 22.55
C GLN A 19 17.28 -6.37 21.69
N GLN A 20 17.92 -6.03 20.55
CA GLN A 20 17.49 -4.97 19.67
C GLN A 20 16.30 -5.40 18.80
N LEU A 21 15.37 -4.50 18.53
CA LEU A 21 14.19 -4.76 17.69
C LEU A 21 14.58 -5.30 16.30
N ALA A 22 15.61 -4.71 15.69
CA ALA A 22 16.10 -5.16 14.38
C ALA A 22 16.56 -6.63 14.40
N TRP A 23 17.16 -7.08 15.51
CA TRP A 23 17.52 -8.48 15.68
C TRP A 23 16.30 -9.38 15.86
N LYS A 24 15.31 -8.94 16.65
CA LYS A 24 14.05 -9.68 16.84
C LYS A 24 13.28 -9.86 15.54
N ILE A 25 13.25 -8.85 14.70
CA ILE A 25 12.70 -8.94 13.34
C ILE A 25 13.49 -9.95 12.50
N ALA A 26 14.83 -9.91 12.57
CA ALA A 26 15.69 -10.84 11.84
C ALA A 26 15.52 -12.30 12.30
N GLU A 27 15.31 -12.55 13.61
CA GLU A 27 14.98 -13.89 14.14
C GLU A 27 13.67 -14.42 13.54
N VAL A 28 12.63 -13.58 13.45
CA VAL A 28 11.35 -13.97 12.80
C VAL A 28 11.57 -14.31 11.32
N ALA A 29 12.35 -13.50 10.61
CA ALA A 29 12.59 -13.66 9.18
C ALA A 29 13.45 -14.90 8.83
N ALA A 30 14.40 -15.27 9.71
CA ALA A 30 15.29 -16.41 9.48
C ALA A 30 14.62 -17.76 9.74
N LEU A 31 13.44 -17.80 10.39
CA LEU A 31 12.73 -19.04 10.71
C LEU A 31 11.87 -19.49 9.52
N THR A 32 12.14 -20.70 9.03
CA THR A 32 11.28 -21.33 8.03
C THR A 32 10.00 -21.85 8.69
N ARG A 33 8.84 -21.46 8.17
CA ARG A 33 7.52 -21.87 8.68
C ARG A 33 6.60 -22.28 7.56
N ALA A 34 5.78 -23.30 7.82
CA ALA A 34 4.68 -23.64 6.92
C ALA A 34 3.62 -22.50 6.96
N LEU A 35 2.91 -22.32 5.87
CA LEU A 35 1.78 -21.41 5.77
C LEU A 35 0.47 -22.17 5.94
N ASP A 36 -0.53 -21.50 6.52
CA ASP A 36 -1.88 -22.02 6.57
C ASP A 36 -2.57 -21.79 5.21
N ASP A 37 -3.55 -22.64 4.85
CA ASP A 37 -4.22 -22.58 3.53
C ASP A 37 -4.91 -21.24 3.27
N ASP A 38 -5.51 -20.63 4.29
CA ASP A 38 -6.14 -19.30 4.19
C ASP A 38 -5.12 -18.18 3.94
N VAL A 39 -3.91 -18.29 4.50
CA VAL A 39 -2.81 -17.37 4.21
C VAL A 39 -2.32 -17.54 2.78
N VAL A 40 -2.18 -18.79 2.32
CA VAL A 40 -1.82 -19.12 0.93
C VAL A 40 -2.83 -18.50 -0.04
N GLU A 41 -4.13 -18.67 0.24
CA GLU A 41 -5.19 -18.12 -0.61
C GLU A 41 -5.18 -16.58 -0.62
N MET A 42 -4.97 -15.94 0.54
CA MET A 42 -4.90 -14.48 0.59
C MET A 42 -3.68 -13.95 -0.15
N ILE A 43 -2.52 -14.62 -0.10
CA ILE A 43 -1.34 -14.23 -0.89
C ILE A 43 -1.66 -14.27 -2.39
N ARG A 44 -2.34 -15.31 -2.87
CA ARG A 44 -2.80 -15.40 -4.26
C ARG A 44 -3.68 -14.21 -4.63
N CYS A 45 -4.67 -13.90 -3.79
CA CYS A 45 -5.54 -12.74 -3.96
C CYS A 45 -4.76 -11.43 -4.06
N ARG A 46 -3.78 -11.20 -3.18
CA ARG A 46 -2.95 -9.99 -3.17
C ARG A 46 -2.07 -9.87 -4.42
N ILE A 47 -1.54 -10.98 -4.94
CA ILE A 47 -0.78 -10.99 -6.20
C ILE A 47 -1.67 -10.59 -7.38
N VAL A 48 -2.90 -11.13 -7.44
CA VAL A 48 -3.88 -10.76 -8.48
C VAL A 48 -4.28 -9.29 -8.37
N ASP A 49 -4.54 -8.81 -7.16
CA ASP A 49 -4.88 -7.42 -6.88
C ASP A 49 -3.78 -6.46 -7.35
N ASN A 50 -2.53 -6.73 -6.96
CA ASN A 50 -1.38 -5.93 -7.39
C ASN A 50 -1.23 -5.91 -8.92
N ALA A 51 -1.36 -7.05 -9.58
CA ALA A 51 -1.28 -7.13 -11.04
C ALA A 51 -2.40 -6.34 -11.73
N ALA A 52 -3.63 -6.44 -11.22
CA ALA A 52 -4.78 -5.70 -11.75
C ALA A 52 -4.54 -4.18 -11.70
N VAL A 53 -4.13 -3.67 -10.54
CA VAL A 53 -3.89 -2.24 -10.33
C VAL A 53 -2.69 -1.74 -11.13
N ALA A 54 -1.60 -2.52 -11.20
CA ALA A 54 -0.42 -2.17 -11.98
C ALA A 54 -0.70 -2.07 -13.47
N LEU A 55 -1.50 -3.01 -14.02
CA LEU A 55 -1.87 -2.99 -15.44
C LEU A 55 -2.84 -1.86 -15.77
N ALA A 56 -3.78 -1.54 -14.87
CA ALA A 56 -4.66 -0.38 -15.03
C ALA A 56 -3.87 0.95 -15.06
N ALA A 57 -2.74 1.01 -14.36
CA ALA A 57 -1.88 2.19 -14.30
C ALA A 57 -0.79 2.22 -15.40
N ILE A 58 -0.68 1.18 -16.22
CA ILE A 58 0.53 0.89 -17.01
C ILE A 58 0.97 2.02 -17.95
N ASN A 59 0.02 2.78 -18.49
CA ASN A 59 0.26 3.86 -19.43
C ASN A 59 0.34 5.25 -18.79
N ARG A 60 0.01 5.36 -17.50
CA ARG A 60 0.09 6.65 -16.78
C ARG A 60 1.52 7.18 -16.72
N ALA A 61 1.67 8.48 -16.82
CA ALA A 61 2.97 9.15 -16.94
C ALA A 61 4.00 8.73 -15.85
N PRO A 62 3.65 8.64 -14.54
CA PRO A 62 4.59 8.19 -13.52
C PRO A 62 5.09 6.76 -13.73
N VAL A 63 4.19 5.86 -14.15
CA VAL A 63 4.51 4.45 -14.40
C VAL A 63 5.40 4.32 -15.65
N ALA A 64 5.09 5.09 -16.68
CA ALA A 64 5.90 5.15 -17.89
C ALA A 64 7.33 5.67 -17.61
N ALA A 65 7.45 6.72 -16.80
CA ALA A 65 8.75 7.27 -16.37
C ALA A 65 9.55 6.23 -15.55
N ALA A 66 8.91 5.57 -14.58
CA ALA A 66 9.57 4.53 -13.78
C ALA A 66 10.03 3.34 -14.64
N ARG A 67 9.20 2.94 -15.61
CA ARG A 67 9.53 1.87 -16.56
C ARG A 67 10.69 2.26 -17.48
N ALA A 68 10.72 3.50 -17.99
CA ALA A 68 11.82 3.99 -18.79
C ALA A 68 13.15 3.94 -18.03
N MET A 69 13.17 4.41 -16.77
CA MET A 69 14.33 4.29 -15.90
C MET A 69 14.77 2.82 -15.72
N ALA A 70 13.82 1.92 -15.50
CA ALA A 70 14.13 0.50 -15.31
C ALA A 70 14.74 -0.12 -16.58
N LEU A 71 14.20 0.20 -17.75
CA LEU A 71 14.68 -0.33 -19.04
C LEU A 71 16.13 0.09 -19.38
N ALA A 72 16.64 1.17 -18.75
CA ALA A 72 18.03 1.57 -18.86
C ALA A 72 19.01 0.64 -18.10
N HIS A 73 18.51 -0.33 -17.34
CA HIS A 73 19.31 -1.28 -16.53
C HIS A 73 19.05 -2.75 -16.94
N PRO A 74 19.27 -3.13 -18.20
CA PRO A 74 19.03 -4.50 -18.67
C PRO A 74 19.96 -5.49 -17.98
N ARG A 75 19.42 -6.66 -17.60
CA ARG A 75 20.21 -7.73 -16.97
C ARG A 75 19.83 -9.10 -17.51
N ARG A 76 20.79 -9.83 -18.09
CA ARG A 76 20.59 -11.23 -18.41
C ARG A 76 20.31 -12.03 -17.12
N GLY A 77 19.15 -12.70 -17.06
CA GLY A 77 18.72 -13.43 -15.85
C GLY A 77 18.11 -12.53 -14.77
N GLY A 78 17.81 -11.28 -15.06
CA GLY A 78 17.10 -10.36 -14.19
C GLY A 78 15.61 -10.69 -14.03
N ALA A 79 14.84 -9.73 -13.55
CA ALA A 79 13.40 -9.83 -13.31
C ALA A 79 12.57 -9.20 -14.44
N THR A 80 11.24 -9.37 -14.40
CA THR A 80 10.30 -8.97 -15.43
C THR A 80 9.44 -7.77 -15.00
N LEU A 81 9.06 -6.94 -15.98
CA LEU A 81 8.21 -5.77 -15.80
C LEU A 81 6.77 -6.09 -16.21
N TYR A 82 5.79 -5.53 -15.48
CA TYR A 82 4.37 -5.61 -15.89
C TYR A 82 4.17 -5.10 -17.30
N GLY A 83 3.33 -5.79 -18.07
CA GLY A 83 2.97 -5.45 -19.44
C GLY A 83 4.00 -5.83 -20.51
N LEU A 84 5.24 -6.16 -20.13
CA LEU A 84 6.31 -6.47 -21.08
C LEU A 84 6.57 -7.99 -21.16
N ARG A 85 7.07 -8.43 -22.33
CA ARG A 85 7.43 -9.83 -22.55
C ARG A 85 8.51 -10.28 -21.55
N SER A 86 8.44 -11.50 -21.08
CA SER A 86 9.41 -12.08 -20.13
C SER A 86 10.85 -12.19 -20.66
N SER A 87 11.08 -11.95 -21.94
CA SER A 87 12.42 -11.79 -22.52
C SER A 87 13.08 -10.46 -22.19
N VAL A 88 12.29 -9.42 -21.88
CA VAL A 88 12.78 -8.13 -21.40
C VAL A 88 13.06 -8.25 -19.91
N ARG A 89 14.34 -8.24 -19.55
CA ARG A 89 14.80 -8.45 -18.18
C ARG A 89 15.68 -7.32 -17.70
N VAL A 90 15.44 -6.93 -16.45
CA VAL A 90 16.06 -5.78 -15.80
C VAL A 90 16.55 -6.20 -14.40
N ASP A 91 17.51 -5.48 -13.83
CA ASP A 91 17.94 -5.70 -12.46
C ASP A 91 16.77 -5.63 -11.48
N ALA A 92 16.76 -6.52 -10.49
CA ALA A 92 15.65 -6.66 -9.55
C ALA A 92 15.32 -5.35 -8.81
N GLU A 93 16.31 -4.54 -8.47
CA GLU A 93 16.10 -3.25 -7.80
C GLU A 93 15.32 -2.26 -8.67
N TRP A 94 15.61 -2.23 -9.99
CA TRP A 94 14.91 -1.37 -10.92
C TRP A 94 13.54 -1.92 -11.31
N VAL A 95 13.39 -3.25 -11.32
CA VAL A 95 12.07 -3.87 -11.43
C VAL A 95 11.21 -3.55 -10.21
N ALA A 96 11.77 -3.61 -8.99
CA ALA A 96 11.08 -3.20 -7.78
C ALA A 96 10.61 -1.74 -7.85
N TRP A 97 11.49 -0.83 -8.32
CA TRP A 97 11.14 0.57 -8.58
C TRP A 97 9.94 0.72 -9.53
N ALA A 98 10.00 0.12 -10.71
CA ALA A 98 8.98 0.30 -11.74
C ALA A 98 7.66 -0.40 -11.39
N ASN A 99 7.73 -1.66 -10.95
CA ASN A 99 6.53 -2.46 -10.67
C ASN A 99 5.80 -1.98 -9.41
N ALA A 100 6.52 -1.60 -8.34
CA ALA A 100 5.88 -1.06 -7.14
C ALA A 100 5.27 0.33 -7.40
N THR A 101 5.89 1.17 -8.25
CA THR A 101 5.28 2.42 -8.71
C THR A 101 3.96 2.16 -9.45
N ALA A 102 3.92 1.16 -10.33
CA ALA A 102 2.71 0.79 -11.05
C ALA A 102 1.59 0.29 -10.11
N VAL A 103 1.93 -0.52 -9.12
CA VAL A 103 0.99 -0.99 -8.10
C VAL A 103 0.44 0.18 -7.26
N ARG A 104 1.30 1.15 -6.92
CA ARG A 104 0.93 2.25 -6.03
C ARG A 104 0.17 3.39 -6.70
N GLU A 105 0.32 3.57 -8.01
CA GLU A 105 -0.14 4.75 -8.75
C GLU A 105 -1.63 5.06 -8.57
N LEU A 106 -2.49 4.06 -8.60
CA LEU A 106 -3.94 4.26 -8.45
C LEU A 106 -4.42 4.27 -7.00
N ASP A 107 -3.52 4.04 -6.03
CA ASP A 107 -3.89 3.88 -4.60
C ASP A 107 -5.04 2.89 -4.38
N TYR A 108 -5.00 1.74 -5.10
CA TYR A 108 -6.14 0.85 -5.25
C TYR A 108 -5.86 -0.60 -4.84
N HIS A 109 -4.66 -0.91 -4.36
CA HIS A 109 -4.32 -2.21 -3.77
C HIS A 109 -4.63 -2.23 -2.26
N ASP A 110 -4.15 -3.23 -1.54
CA ASP A 110 -4.49 -3.43 -0.13
C ASP A 110 -4.00 -2.31 0.81
N THR A 111 -4.51 -2.34 2.03
CA THR A 111 -4.11 -1.44 3.11
C THR A 111 -4.26 -2.12 4.48
N PHE A 112 -3.67 -1.52 5.50
CA PHE A 112 -3.85 -1.87 6.90
C PHE A 112 -3.89 -0.60 7.75
N LEU A 113 -4.81 -0.55 8.73
CA LEU A 113 -5.02 0.58 9.62
C LEU A 113 -4.98 0.12 11.08
N ALA A 114 -4.16 0.79 11.89
CA ALA A 114 -4.05 0.59 13.33
C ALA A 114 -3.57 1.89 14.01
N ALA A 115 -2.50 1.85 14.81
CA ALA A 115 -1.87 3.08 15.35
C ALA A 115 -1.32 3.96 14.22
N ASP A 116 -0.93 3.36 13.10
CA ASP A 116 -0.60 4.01 11.84
C ASP A 116 -1.36 3.33 10.69
N TYR A 117 -1.04 3.69 9.46
CA TYR A 117 -1.56 3.06 8.24
C TYR A 117 -0.42 2.63 7.32
N ALA A 118 -0.67 1.60 6.53
CA ALA A 118 0.29 1.04 5.61
C ALA A 118 -0.37 0.35 4.41
N HIS A 119 0.44 0.03 3.42
CA HIS A 119 0.08 -0.78 2.26
C HIS A 119 1.07 -1.94 2.16
N PRO A 120 0.85 -3.05 2.88
CA PRO A 120 1.79 -4.17 2.90
C PRO A 120 2.02 -4.80 1.54
N GLY A 121 1.04 -4.73 0.63
CA GLY A 121 1.15 -5.18 -0.76
C GLY A 121 2.25 -4.49 -1.58
N ASP A 122 2.73 -3.32 -1.16
CA ASP A 122 3.89 -2.66 -1.76
C ASP A 122 5.18 -3.52 -1.69
N SER A 123 5.26 -4.49 -0.77
CA SER A 123 6.37 -5.44 -0.64
C SER A 123 6.36 -6.56 -1.69
N ILE A 124 5.23 -6.84 -2.35
CA ILE A 124 5.11 -7.98 -3.27
C ILE A 124 5.98 -7.79 -4.51
N ALA A 125 5.95 -6.61 -5.14
CA ALA A 125 6.73 -6.35 -6.35
C ALA A 125 8.25 -6.53 -6.14
N PRO A 126 8.90 -5.97 -5.11
CA PRO A 126 10.30 -6.23 -4.83
C PRO A 126 10.61 -7.71 -4.50
N LEU A 127 9.73 -8.40 -3.77
CA LEU A 127 9.91 -9.82 -3.46
C LEU A 127 9.82 -10.70 -4.71
N VAL A 128 8.87 -10.44 -5.61
CA VAL A 128 8.79 -11.13 -6.91
C VAL A 128 10.04 -10.87 -7.75
N ALA A 129 10.52 -9.63 -7.80
CA ALA A 129 11.73 -9.28 -8.56
C ALA A 129 12.97 -10.02 -8.04
N VAL A 130 13.17 -10.07 -6.73
CA VAL A 130 14.29 -10.83 -6.12
C VAL A 130 14.12 -12.32 -6.36
N ALA A 131 12.92 -12.89 -6.19
CA ALA A 131 12.66 -14.31 -6.43
C ALA A 131 13.01 -14.72 -7.86
N GLN A 132 12.60 -13.92 -8.84
CA GLN A 132 12.92 -14.15 -10.26
C GLN A 132 14.42 -14.10 -10.54
N GLN A 133 15.12 -13.06 -10.06
CA GLN A 133 16.56 -12.88 -10.32
C GLN A 133 17.41 -13.92 -9.60
N THR A 134 17.03 -14.31 -8.38
CA THR A 134 17.77 -15.28 -7.56
C THR A 134 17.31 -16.73 -7.76
N ARG A 135 16.37 -16.95 -8.67
CA ARG A 135 15.81 -18.27 -9.01
C ARG A 135 15.23 -19.00 -7.81
N ARG A 136 14.41 -18.31 -7.01
CA ARG A 136 13.62 -18.92 -5.94
C ARG A 136 12.25 -19.35 -6.46
N GLY A 137 11.70 -20.40 -5.86
CA GLY A 137 10.40 -20.96 -6.25
C GLY A 137 9.21 -20.26 -5.60
N GLY A 138 8.01 -20.68 -5.99
CA GLY A 138 6.76 -20.10 -5.47
C GLY A 138 6.57 -20.27 -3.98
N GLU A 139 6.99 -21.39 -3.41
CA GLU A 139 6.92 -21.63 -1.96
C GLU A 139 7.77 -20.65 -1.17
N ASP A 140 9.02 -20.41 -1.62
CA ASP A 140 9.91 -19.42 -0.99
C ASP A 140 9.33 -18.01 -1.09
N LEU A 141 8.78 -17.64 -2.26
CA LEU A 141 8.13 -16.35 -2.47
C LEU A 141 6.93 -16.15 -1.54
N MET A 142 6.08 -17.18 -1.38
CA MET A 142 4.90 -17.08 -0.51
C MET A 142 5.29 -16.91 0.96
N ARG A 143 6.31 -17.65 1.44
CA ARG A 143 6.85 -17.45 2.78
C ARG A 143 7.39 -16.04 2.98
N ALA A 144 8.11 -15.53 1.99
CA ALA A 144 8.65 -14.17 2.02
C ALA A 144 7.55 -13.10 2.10
N ILE A 145 6.49 -13.24 1.31
CA ILE A 145 5.32 -12.33 1.35
C ILE A 145 4.66 -12.39 2.73
N ALA A 146 4.39 -13.59 3.25
CA ALA A 146 3.76 -13.74 4.56
C ALA A 146 4.58 -13.08 5.68
N VAL A 147 5.91 -13.24 5.68
CA VAL A 147 6.80 -12.62 6.68
C VAL A 147 6.87 -11.10 6.50
N ALA A 148 6.95 -10.59 5.27
CA ALA A 148 6.94 -9.16 5.03
C ALA A 148 5.65 -8.50 5.56
N TYR A 149 4.48 -9.11 5.32
CA TYR A 149 3.22 -8.65 5.88
C TYR A 149 3.21 -8.71 7.41
N GLU A 150 3.69 -9.81 8.00
CA GLU A 150 3.75 -10.00 9.45
C GLU A 150 4.54 -8.88 10.13
N ILE A 151 5.74 -8.59 9.63
CA ILE A 151 6.60 -7.54 10.19
C ILE A 151 6.01 -6.16 9.94
N HIS A 152 5.48 -5.89 8.74
CA HIS A 152 4.90 -4.59 8.42
C HIS A 152 3.71 -4.27 9.32
N VAL A 153 2.77 -5.21 9.46
CA VAL A 153 1.59 -5.08 10.31
C VAL A 153 1.98 -4.92 11.79
N ALA A 154 2.97 -5.68 12.28
CA ALA A 154 3.45 -5.56 13.64
C ALA A 154 4.00 -4.16 13.95
N LEU A 155 4.81 -3.58 13.05
CA LEU A 155 5.36 -2.24 13.20
C LEU A 155 4.24 -1.17 13.17
N VAL A 156 3.28 -1.30 12.27
CA VAL A 156 2.14 -0.36 12.12
C VAL A 156 1.21 -0.41 13.34
N LYS A 157 1.03 -1.57 13.96
CA LYS A 157 0.28 -1.70 15.22
C LYS A 157 0.94 -0.98 16.38
N ALA A 158 2.27 -0.93 16.40
CA ALA A 158 3.05 -0.47 17.55
C ALA A 158 3.50 0.99 17.45
N ILE A 159 3.85 1.48 16.26
CA ILE A 159 4.57 2.74 16.07
C ILE A 159 3.84 3.61 15.04
N SER A 160 3.26 4.72 15.49
CA SER A 160 2.66 5.71 14.59
C SER A 160 3.74 6.62 13.99
N LEU A 161 4.00 6.46 12.70
CA LEU A 161 4.83 7.40 11.91
C LEU A 161 4.08 8.71 11.66
N HIS A 162 2.74 8.62 11.51
CA HIS A 162 1.86 9.76 11.26
C HIS A 162 1.90 10.79 12.41
N GLU A 163 1.96 10.34 13.66
CA GLU A 163 2.11 11.21 14.85
C GLU A 163 3.32 12.15 14.67
N PHE A 164 4.43 11.62 14.15
CA PHE A 164 5.70 12.34 13.98
C PHE A 164 5.91 12.90 12.58
N LYS A 165 4.85 12.95 11.76
CA LYS A 165 4.89 13.49 10.39
C LYS A 165 5.95 12.82 9.51
N LYS A 166 6.13 11.50 9.69
CA LYS A 166 6.95 10.64 8.83
C LYS A 166 6.07 9.93 7.81
N ASP A 167 6.63 9.61 6.65
CA ASP A 167 5.93 8.81 5.64
C ASP A 167 5.86 7.33 6.11
N HIS A 168 4.71 6.71 5.88
CA HIS A 168 4.45 5.33 6.31
C HIS A 168 5.39 4.29 5.69
N VAL A 169 6.07 4.60 4.59
CA VAL A 169 7.04 3.69 3.94
C VAL A 169 8.28 3.41 4.80
N ALA A 170 8.51 4.17 5.89
CA ALA A 170 9.60 3.86 6.81
C ALA A 170 9.45 2.47 7.48
N HIS A 171 8.23 1.95 7.61
CA HIS A 171 7.97 0.58 8.05
C HIS A 171 8.05 -0.45 6.91
N LEU A 172 7.84 -0.03 5.66
CA LEU A 172 7.90 -0.91 4.49
C LEU A 172 9.31 -1.45 4.23
N ALA A 173 10.35 -0.60 4.35
CA ALA A 173 11.72 -0.99 4.06
C ALA A 173 12.21 -2.16 4.95
N PRO A 174 12.16 -2.10 6.29
CA PRO A 174 12.57 -3.22 7.15
C PRO A 174 11.69 -4.46 6.96
N ALA A 175 10.40 -4.31 6.69
CA ALA A 175 9.50 -5.42 6.40
C ALA A 175 9.86 -6.12 5.07
N THR A 176 10.19 -5.37 4.03
CA THR A 176 10.65 -5.90 2.76
C THR A 176 12.02 -6.61 2.90
N VAL A 177 12.96 -6.03 3.70
CA VAL A 177 14.23 -6.69 4.03
C VAL A 177 13.99 -8.03 4.72
N ALA A 178 13.09 -8.08 5.71
CA ALA A 178 12.73 -9.33 6.39
C ALA A 178 12.18 -10.36 5.40
N GLY A 179 11.29 -9.97 4.50
CA GLY A 179 10.79 -10.83 3.42
C GLY A 179 11.89 -11.34 2.50
N ILE A 180 12.82 -10.48 2.04
CA ILE A 180 13.97 -10.90 1.22
C ILE A 180 14.89 -11.85 2.00
N GLY A 181 15.12 -11.58 3.29
CA GLY A 181 15.88 -12.47 4.16
C GLY A 181 15.30 -13.87 4.24
N THR A 182 13.97 -13.98 4.40
CA THR A 182 13.22 -15.24 4.36
C THR A 182 13.32 -15.90 2.99
N LEU A 183 13.11 -15.15 1.91
CA LEU A 183 13.17 -15.64 0.53
C LEU A 183 14.50 -16.32 0.21
N LEU A 184 15.59 -15.72 0.66
CA LEU A 184 16.95 -16.18 0.38
C LEU A 184 17.49 -17.16 1.43
N GLY A 185 16.79 -17.35 2.57
CA GLY A 185 17.26 -18.18 3.68
C GLY A 185 18.50 -17.62 4.36
N LEU A 186 18.57 -16.30 4.54
CA LEU A 186 19.75 -15.63 5.08
C LEU A 186 19.88 -15.84 6.61
N PRO A 187 21.12 -15.84 7.13
CA PRO A 187 21.35 -15.87 8.57
C PRO A 187 20.83 -14.62 9.28
N VAL A 188 20.40 -14.75 10.54
CA VAL A 188 19.92 -13.65 11.39
C VAL A 188 20.87 -12.46 11.36
N ALA A 189 22.17 -12.69 11.48
CA ALA A 189 23.17 -11.61 11.49
C ALA A 189 23.20 -10.79 10.19
N THR A 190 23.01 -11.43 9.03
CA THR A 190 22.93 -10.73 7.73
C THR A 190 21.64 -9.93 7.61
N ILE A 191 20.50 -10.53 7.98
CA ILE A 191 19.21 -9.83 7.96
C ILE A 191 19.22 -8.63 8.92
N PHE A 192 19.80 -8.79 10.10
CA PHE A 192 19.98 -7.71 11.07
C PHE A 192 20.75 -6.53 10.49
N GLN A 193 21.88 -6.77 9.81
CA GLN A 193 22.64 -5.69 9.17
C GLN A 193 21.82 -4.99 8.08
N ALA A 194 21.12 -5.76 7.26
CA ALA A 194 20.27 -5.21 6.20
C ALA A 194 19.11 -4.35 6.76
N ILE A 195 18.45 -4.80 7.85
CA ILE A 195 17.40 -4.02 8.52
C ILE A 195 17.94 -2.70 9.03
N ASN A 196 19.09 -2.72 9.72
CA ASN A 196 19.71 -1.50 10.24
C ASN A 196 20.05 -0.50 9.12
N GLN A 197 20.61 -0.96 7.99
CA GLN A 197 20.90 -0.13 6.82
C GLN A 197 19.62 0.47 6.23
N ALA A 198 18.59 -0.35 6.02
CA ALA A 198 17.33 0.09 5.44
C ALA A 198 16.60 1.11 6.33
N VAL A 199 16.51 0.86 7.63
CA VAL A 199 15.87 1.76 8.59
C VAL A 199 16.59 3.11 8.65
N HIS A 200 17.93 3.11 8.60
CA HIS A 200 18.70 4.36 8.64
C HIS A 200 18.32 5.33 7.51
N LEU A 201 17.96 4.81 6.34
CA LEU A 201 17.67 5.61 5.14
C LEU A 201 16.19 5.76 4.81
N ALA A 202 15.30 4.94 5.41
CA ALA A 202 13.89 4.89 5.03
C ALA A 202 13.04 6.06 5.55
N PHE A 203 13.53 6.83 6.53
CA PHE A 203 12.73 7.88 7.15
C PHE A 203 12.70 9.14 6.30
N SER A 204 11.52 9.43 5.75
CA SER A 204 11.20 10.67 5.02
C SER A 204 10.03 11.41 5.65
N THR A 205 9.81 12.66 5.25
CA THR A 205 8.72 13.47 5.78
C THR A 205 7.38 13.14 5.11
N ARG A 206 6.29 13.42 5.81
CA ARG A 206 4.92 13.25 5.29
C ARG A 206 4.50 14.35 4.28
N GLN A 207 5.40 15.22 3.84
CA GLN A 207 5.09 16.25 2.85
C GLN A 207 4.58 15.66 1.52
N SER A 208 5.00 14.44 1.18
CA SER A 208 4.48 13.67 0.04
C SER A 208 2.95 13.43 0.06
N ARG A 209 2.29 13.69 1.20
CA ARG A 209 0.85 13.42 1.44
C ARG A 209 0.07 14.67 1.86
N LYS A 210 0.65 15.86 1.75
CA LYS A 210 0.00 17.12 2.14
C LYS A 210 0.42 18.27 1.24
N GLY A 211 -0.52 19.22 1.04
CA GLY A 211 -0.32 20.33 0.13
C GLY A 211 -0.40 19.85 -1.32
N GLU A 212 0.50 20.28 -2.17
CA GLU A 212 0.59 19.79 -3.55
C GLU A 212 1.06 18.32 -3.56
N ILE A 213 0.10 17.40 -3.61
CA ILE A 213 0.36 15.98 -3.73
C ILE A 213 0.64 15.67 -5.20
N SER A 214 1.83 15.15 -5.49
CA SER A 214 2.26 14.81 -6.84
C SER A 214 2.37 13.29 -7.02
N SER A 215 2.73 12.88 -8.22
CA SER A 215 3.06 11.49 -8.56
C SER A 215 4.20 10.90 -7.71
N TRP A 216 4.96 11.73 -6.98
CA TRP A 216 5.94 11.26 -5.98
C TRP A 216 5.33 10.27 -4.98
N LYS A 217 4.03 10.43 -4.66
CA LYS A 217 3.26 9.50 -3.83
C LYS A 217 3.37 8.04 -4.32
N ALA A 218 3.40 7.80 -5.62
CA ALA A 218 3.53 6.48 -6.21
C ALA A 218 4.99 5.97 -6.21
N PHE A 219 5.96 6.86 -6.32
CA PHE A 219 7.37 6.50 -6.37
C PHE A 219 7.95 6.07 -5.02
N VAL A 220 7.46 6.63 -3.91
CA VAL A 220 8.05 6.40 -2.57
C VAL A 220 8.09 4.92 -2.18
N PRO A 221 7.03 4.09 -2.37
CA PRO A 221 7.11 2.66 -2.12
C PRO A 221 8.09 1.92 -3.03
N GLY A 222 8.15 2.29 -4.31
CA GLY A 222 9.13 1.74 -5.24
C GLY A 222 10.57 2.01 -4.81
N PHE A 223 10.84 3.22 -4.32
CA PHE A 223 12.14 3.58 -3.74
C PHE A 223 12.44 2.77 -2.48
N SER A 224 11.45 2.56 -1.59
CA SER A 224 11.61 1.73 -0.40
C SER A 224 11.95 0.28 -0.73
N GLY A 225 11.30 -0.31 -1.74
CA GLY A 225 11.61 -1.65 -2.24
C GLY A 225 13.02 -1.75 -2.84
N LYS A 226 13.42 -0.75 -3.63
CA LYS A 226 14.78 -0.65 -4.18
C LYS A 226 15.81 -0.58 -3.06
N LEU A 227 15.61 0.30 -2.08
CA LEU A 227 16.46 0.45 -0.91
C LEU A 227 16.62 -0.87 -0.13
N ALA A 228 15.53 -1.62 0.05
CA ALA A 228 15.57 -2.90 0.74
C ALA A 228 16.45 -3.94 0.02
N ILE A 229 16.36 -4.01 -1.31
CA ILE A 229 17.20 -4.90 -2.12
C ILE A 229 18.68 -4.52 -2.00
N GLU A 230 19.01 -3.23 -2.13
CA GLU A 230 20.37 -2.74 -1.99
C GLU A 230 20.96 -3.00 -0.58
N ALA A 231 20.16 -2.80 0.47
CA ALA A 231 20.57 -3.05 1.86
C ALA A 231 20.89 -4.53 2.09
N VAL A 232 20.08 -5.44 1.53
CA VAL A 232 20.33 -6.89 1.63
C VAL A 232 21.59 -7.26 0.85
N ASP A 233 21.78 -6.76 -0.38
CA ASP A 233 22.99 -7.06 -1.17
C ASP A 233 24.28 -6.61 -0.45
N ARG A 234 24.27 -5.40 0.12
CA ARG A 234 25.43 -4.91 0.91
C ARG A 234 25.69 -5.76 2.15
N ALA A 235 24.66 -6.14 2.89
CA ALA A 235 24.80 -7.00 4.07
C ALA A 235 25.32 -8.40 3.70
N MET A 236 24.86 -8.97 2.58
CA MET A 236 25.37 -10.25 2.05
C MET A 236 26.85 -10.17 1.66
N ARG A 237 27.35 -8.99 1.29
CA ARG A 237 28.78 -8.73 1.02
C ARG A 237 29.58 -8.46 2.28
N GLY A 238 28.96 -8.50 3.46
CA GLY A 238 29.63 -8.31 4.75
C GLY A 238 29.67 -6.88 5.25
N GLU A 239 28.96 -5.95 4.63
CA GLU A 239 28.91 -4.57 5.12
C GLU A 239 28.12 -4.47 6.42
N ALA A 240 28.72 -3.80 7.41
CA ALA A 240 28.11 -3.47 8.68
C ALA A 240 27.19 -2.24 8.58
N ALA A 241 26.31 -2.10 9.55
CA ALA A 241 25.33 -1.02 9.64
C ALA A 241 25.39 -0.30 10.99
N PRO A 242 24.86 0.94 11.09
CA PRO A 242 24.66 1.61 12.36
C PRO A 242 23.77 0.76 13.29
N SER A 243 24.18 0.61 14.55
CA SER A 243 23.46 -0.21 15.54
C SER A 243 23.71 0.32 16.97
N PRO A 244 22.64 0.40 17.81
CA PRO A 244 21.23 0.04 17.61
C PRO A 244 20.47 1.08 16.78
N ILE A 245 19.78 0.67 15.72
CA ILE A 245 19.13 1.65 14.81
C ILE A 245 17.82 2.20 15.35
N TYR A 246 17.07 1.45 16.15
CA TYR A 246 15.86 1.91 16.83
C TYR A 246 16.17 2.54 18.17
N GLU A 247 16.97 1.86 19.00
CA GLU A 247 17.15 2.09 20.43
C GLU A 247 18.35 2.98 20.79
N GLY A 248 19.20 3.33 19.83
CA GLY A 248 20.36 4.18 20.10
C GLY A 248 19.98 5.61 20.53
N GLU A 249 20.83 6.24 21.33
CA GLU A 249 20.57 7.62 21.82
C GLU A 249 20.59 8.68 20.72
N GLU A 250 21.12 8.34 19.53
CA GLU A 250 21.14 9.19 18.32
C GLU A 250 20.41 8.54 17.15
N SER A 251 19.51 7.57 17.40
CA SER A 251 18.80 6.84 16.36
C SER A 251 17.32 7.22 16.23
N VAL A 252 16.56 6.42 15.47
CA VAL A 252 15.25 6.85 14.96
C VAL A 252 14.21 7.12 16.06
N ILE A 253 14.21 6.39 17.19
CA ILE A 253 13.28 6.69 18.29
C ILE A 253 13.62 8.04 18.90
N ALA A 254 14.90 8.27 19.17
CA ALA A 254 15.37 9.49 19.85
C ALA A 254 15.09 10.77 19.05
N PHE A 255 15.22 10.72 17.69
CA PHE A 255 15.15 11.93 16.86
C PHE A 255 13.95 11.99 15.92
N MET A 256 13.33 10.87 15.63
CA MET A 256 12.26 10.81 14.61
C MET A 256 10.94 10.28 15.13
N LEU A 257 10.92 9.60 16.30
CA LEU A 257 9.75 8.90 16.85
C LEU A 257 9.46 9.29 18.31
N GLY A 258 9.52 10.57 18.62
CA GLY A 258 9.02 11.11 19.87
C GLY A 258 10.05 11.38 20.96
N GLY A 259 11.32 11.11 20.71
CA GLY A 259 12.40 11.51 21.62
C GLY A 259 12.86 10.44 22.61
N ARG A 260 13.89 10.77 23.39
CA ARG A 260 14.59 9.81 24.29
C ARG A 260 13.71 9.19 25.36
N GLY A 261 12.63 9.85 25.78
CA GLY A 261 11.70 9.32 26.80
C GLY A 261 10.62 8.38 26.23
N ARG A 262 10.56 8.20 24.90
CA ARG A 262 9.54 7.38 24.28
C ARG A 262 9.90 5.90 24.34
N HIS A 263 8.89 5.06 24.46
CA HIS A 263 9.00 3.61 24.36
C HIS A 263 7.84 3.06 23.53
N TYR A 264 8.06 1.89 22.94
CA TYR A 264 7.08 1.17 22.13
C TYR A 264 7.01 -0.29 22.56
N GLU A 265 5.85 -0.92 22.35
CA GLU A 265 5.65 -2.35 22.55
C GLU A 265 5.35 -2.97 21.20
N VAL A 266 6.31 -3.71 20.63
CA VAL A 266 6.20 -4.36 19.34
C VAL A 266 5.95 -5.84 19.56
N SER A 267 4.79 -6.34 19.13
CA SER A 267 4.43 -7.76 19.21
C SER A 267 4.89 -8.49 17.96
N LEU A 268 5.77 -9.48 18.12
CA LEU A 268 6.26 -10.32 17.03
C LEU A 268 5.89 -11.80 17.27
N PRO A 269 5.78 -12.63 16.22
CA PRO A 269 5.52 -14.06 16.36
C PRO A 269 6.52 -14.76 17.28
N ALA A 270 6.02 -15.59 18.20
CA ALA A 270 6.86 -16.49 18.99
C ALA A 270 7.46 -17.61 18.10
N PRO A 271 8.54 -18.27 18.54
CA PRO A 271 9.03 -19.47 17.87
C PRO A 271 7.90 -20.49 17.65
N GLY A 272 7.70 -20.93 16.41
CA GLY A 272 6.63 -21.88 16.04
C GLY A 272 5.29 -21.24 15.66
N GLU A 273 5.03 -19.99 15.96
CA GLU A 273 3.82 -19.28 15.45
C GLU A 273 3.96 -19.03 13.96
N ARG A 274 2.88 -19.30 13.21
CA ARG A 274 2.81 -19.10 11.77
C ARG A 274 2.45 -17.64 11.45
N PRO A 275 2.98 -17.05 10.36
CA PRO A 275 2.61 -15.70 9.95
C PRO A 275 1.17 -15.67 9.43
N ARG A 276 0.33 -14.79 9.98
CA ARG A 276 -1.09 -14.68 9.63
C ARG A 276 -1.55 -13.22 9.40
N ALA A 277 -0.68 -12.24 9.62
CA ALA A 277 -1.06 -10.84 9.59
C ALA A 277 -1.60 -10.34 8.22
N ILE A 278 -1.31 -11.05 7.13
CA ILE A 278 -1.92 -10.76 5.83
C ILE A 278 -3.45 -10.85 5.86
N LEU A 279 -4.03 -11.70 6.71
CA LEU A 279 -5.48 -11.85 6.87
C LEU A 279 -6.13 -10.67 7.59
N GLU A 280 -5.34 -9.84 8.27
CA GLU A 280 -5.81 -8.62 8.92
C GLU A 280 -5.82 -7.40 8.00
N THR A 281 -5.28 -7.54 6.79
CA THR A 281 -5.22 -6.44 5.81
C THR A 281 -6.51 -6.33 5.00
N PHE A 282 -6.80 -5.14 4.51
CA PHE A 282 -8.06 -4.81 3.86
C PHE A 282 -7.86 -4.61 2.36
N THR A 283 -8.79 -5.08 1.54
CA THR A 283 -8.82 -4.74 0.13
C THR A 283 -9.52 -3.40 -0.11
N LYS A 284 -9.22 -2.74 -1.22
CA LYS A 284 -9.95 -1.57 -1.71
C LYS A 284 -10.88 -1.98 -2.86
N ALA A 285 -12.18 -1.78 -2.67
CA ALA A 285 -13.17 -1.93 -3.74
C ALA A 285 -13.23 -0.69 -4.63
N HIS A 286 -12.81 0.47 -4.09
CA HIS A 286 -12.82 1.76 -4.76
C HIS A 286 -11.41 2.36 -4.82
N SER A 287 -11.06 2.99 -5.94
CA SER A 287 -9.79 3.68 -6.14
C SER A 287 -9.79 5.02 -5.41
N ALA A 288 -9.75 4.98 -4.08
CA ALA A 288 -9.73 6.12 -3.19
C ALA A 288 -9.00 5.76 -1.88
N GLU A 289 -8.70 6.76 -1.07
CA GLU A 289 -8.15 6.55 0.27
C GLU A 289 -9.04 5.61 1.09
N TYR A 290 -8.46 4.77 1.98
CA TYR A 290 -9.21 3.67 2.60
C TYR A 290 -10.35 4.15 3.50
N GLN A 291 -10.18 5.23 4.22
CA GLN A 291 -11.21 5.79 5.11
C GLN A 291 -12.45 6.29 4.35
N ALA A 292 -12.35 6.44 3.02
CA ALA A 292 -13.50 6.76 2.16
C ALA A 292 -14.27 5.52 1.72
N GLN A 293 -13.72 4.29 1.79
CA GLN A 293 -14.34 3.09 1.20
C GLN A 293 -15.77 2.85 1.71
N ALA A 294 -15.95 2.78 3.04
CA ALA A 294 -17.26 2.59 3.66
C ALA A 294 -18.23 3.75 3.36
N LEU A 295 -17.70 4.97 3.27
CA LEU A 295 -18.50 6.16 3.02
C LEU A 295 -18.90 6.28 1.54
N ILE A 296 -18.12 5.73 0.60
CA ILE A 296 -18.51 5.57 -0.81
C ILE A 296 -19.68 4.59 -0.91
N ASP A 297 -19.56 3.40 -0.29
CA ASP A 297 -20.63 2.40 -0.28
C ASP A 297 -21.92 3.01 0.30
N LEU A 298 -21.82 3.71 1.44
CA LEU A 298 -22.94 4.36 2.08
C LEU A 298 -23.55 5.48 1.21
N ALA A 299 -22.73 6.29 0.57
CA ALA A 299 -23.21 7.37 -0.32
C ALA A 299 -23.99 6.80 -1.51
N ILE A 300 -23.50 5.72 -2.11
CA ILE A 300 -24.20 5.01 -3.20
C ILE A 300 -25.54 4.44 -2.70
N GLU A 301 -25.59 3.82 -1.52
CA GLU A 301 -26.83 3.31 -0.92
C GLU A 301 -27.84 4.43 -0.66
N LEU A 302 -27.39 5.56 -0.07
CA LEU A 302 -28.27 6.69 0.24
C LEU A 302 -28.74 7.44 -1.01
N SER A 303 -27.95 7.43 -2.08
CA SER A 303 -28.30 8.10 -3.34
C SER A 303 -29.59 7.61 -3.96
N ALA A 304 -29.98 6.35 -3.70
CA ALA A 304 -31.25 5.78 -4.15
C ALA A 304 -32.49 6.48 -3.54
N GLN A 305 -32.33 7.13 -2.39
CA GLN A 305 -33.39 7.85 -1.68
C GLN A 305 -33.40 9.36 -2.02
N VAL A 306 -32.39 9.86 -2.75
CA VAL A 306 -32.26 11.25 -3.14
C VAL A 306 -32.80 11.44 -4.56
N SER A 307 -33.95 12.09 -4.68
CA SER A 307 -34.58 12.38 -5.98
C SER A 307 -33.97 13.61 -6.67
N ASP A 308 -33.54 14.61 -5.89
CA ASP A 308 -32.96 15.87 -6.39
C ASP A 308 -31.79 16.31 -5.49
N LEU A 309 -30.57 16.24 -6.03
CA LEU A 309 -29.36 16.71 -5.35
C LEU A 309 -29.27 18.23 -5.28
N ALA A 310 -29.96 18.97 -6.16
CA ALA A 310 -29.95 20.43 -6.10
C ALA A 310 -30.67 20.94 -4.85
N ALA A 311 -31.73 20.22 -4.39
CA ALA A 311 -32.48 20.54 -3.19
C ALA A 311 -31.72 20.26 -1.87
N VAL A 312 -30.55 19.61 -1.92
CA VAL A 312 -29.73 19.38 -0.75
C VAL A 312 -29.17 20.69 -0.24
N ALA A 313 -29.40 21.00 1.04
CA ALA A 313 -28.87 22.18 1.72
C ALA A 313 -27.45 21.91 2.28
N GLU A 314 -27.27 20.80 2.99
CA GLU A 314 -25.99 20.43 3.64
C GLU A 314 -25.86 18.91 3.73
N ILE A 315 -24.61 18.43 3.68
CA ILE A 315 -24.26 17.04 3.98
C ILE A 315 -23.24 17.04 5.11
N ILE A 316 -23.56 16.32 6.20
CA ILE A 316 -22.70 16.20 7.38
C ILE A 316 -22.22 14.75 7.49
N VAL A 317 -20.92 14.58 7.63
CA VAL A 317 -20.30 13.27 7.84
C VAL A 317 -19.70 13.22 9.24
N HIS A 318 -20.34 12.46 10.12
CA HIS A 318 -19.80 12.15 11.45
C HIS A 318 -18.85 10.99 11.35
N THR A 319 -17.57 11.16 11.71
CA THR A 319 -16.53 10.16 11.50
C THR A 319 -15.41 10.28 12.53
N SER A 320 -14.39 9.42 12.45
CA SER A 320 -13.25 9.45 13.35
C SER A 320 -12.39 10.71 13.14
N HIS A 321 -11.62 11.07 14.18
CA HIS A 321 -10.58 12.09 14.09
C HIS A 321 -9.67 11.88 12.89
N HIS A 322 -9.25 10.62 12.67
CA HIS A 322 -8.32 10.27 11.59
C HIS A 322 -8.90 10.61 10.21
N THR A 323 -10.13 10.17 9.93
CA THR A 323 -10.83 10.48 8.68
C THR A 323 -11.05 12.00 8.54
N HIS A 324 -11.54 12.65 9.61
CA HIS A 324 -11.78 14.11 9.63
C HIS A 324 -10.51 14.90 9.35
N ALA A 325 -9.41 14.59 10.02
CA ALA A 325 -8.15 15.34 9.93
C ALA A 325 -7.31 15.00 8.68
N VAL A 326 -7.48 13.81 8.06
CA VAL A 326 -6.66 13.38 6.92
C VAL A 326 -7.33 13.70 5.59
N ILE A 327 -8.58 13.27 5.39
CA ILE A 327 -9.29 13.41 4.11
C ILE A 327 -10.53 14.32 4.18
N GLY A 328 -10.95 14.68 5.39
CA GLY A 328 -12.12 15.52 5.64
C GLY A 328 -11.79 17.02 5.73
N THR A 329 -12.80 17.80 6.17
CA THR A 329 -12.68 19.25 6.33
C THR A 329 -11.71 19.66 7.45
N GLY A 330 -11.46 18.78 8.44
CA GLY A 330 -10.48 19.01 9.50
C GLY A 330 -9.02 18.97 9.03
N SER A 331 -8.75 18.56 7.81
CA SER A 331 -7.40 18.62 7.21
C SER A 331 -6.90 20.06 7.03
N ASN A 332 -7.81 21.04 6.98
CA ASN A 332 -7.52 22.45 6.72
C ASN A 332 -6.66 22.65 5.44
N ASP A 333 -6.94 21.86 4.41
CA ASP A 333 -6.23 21.87 3.14
C ASP A 333 -7.18 22.36 2.03
N PRO A 334 -7.03 23.61 1.56
CA PRO A 334 -7.92 24.19 0.54
C PRO A 334 -7.84 23.47 -0.81
N GLN A 335 -6.75 22.77 -1.11
CA GLN A 335 -6.62 22.02 -2.36
C GLN A 335 -7.65 20.89 -2.46
N LYS A 336 -8.18 20.41 -1.33
CA LYS A 336 -9.26 19.40 -1.28
C LYS A 336 -10.61 19.94 -1.77
N PHE A 337 -10.70 21.23 -2.10
CA PHE A 337 -11.87 21.89 -2.70
C PHE A 337 -11.55 22.52 -4.06
N ASP A 338 -10.38 22.22 -4.64
CA ASP A 338 -9.95 22.75 -5.93
C ASP A 338 -10.29 21.76 -7.06
N PRO A 339 -11.20 22.13 -8.00
CA PRO A 339 -11.52 21.30 -9.16
C PRO A 339 -10.34 21.06 -10.12
N ALA A 340 -9.29 21.88 -10.04
CA ALA A 340 -8.07 21.74 -10.83
C ALA A 340 -6.98 20.91 -10.12
N ALA A 341 -7.26 20.46 -8.90
CA ALA A 341 -6.30 19.65 -8.13
C ALA A 341 -5.93 18.34 -8.85
N SER A 342 -4.75 17.81 -8.51
CA SER A 342 -4.29 16.53 -9.04
C SER A 342 -5.22 15.39 -8.64
N ARG A 343 -5.20 14.29 -9.40
CA ARG A 343 -5.91 13.07 -9.04
C ARG A 343 -5.51 12.60 -7.63
N GLU A 344 -4.23 12.72 -7.30
CA GLU A 344 -3.64 12.31 -6.02
C GLU A 344 -4.15 13.18 -4.84
N THR A 345 -4.60 14.41 -5.11
CA THR A 345 -5.29 15.25 -4.13
C THR A 345 -6.78 14.90 -4.04
N LEU A 346 -7.43 14.69 -5.19
CA LEU A 346 -8.86 14.36 -5.26
C LEU A 346 -9.18 13.01 -4.60
N ASP A 347 -8.30 12.01 -4.71
CA ASP A 347 -8.48 10.69 -4.05
C ASP A 347 -8.33 10.75 -2.51
N HIS A 348 -7.90 11.90 -1.99
CA HIS A 348 -7.80 12.25 -0.58
C HIS A 348 -8.74 13.37 -0.16
N SER A 349 -9.74 13.73 -0.99
CA SER A 349 -10.80 14.68 -0.66
C SER A 349 -12.12 13.96 -0.45
N LEU A 350 -12.47 13.67 0.81
CA LEU A 350 -13.73 12.99 1.13
C LEU A 350 -14.94 13.75 0.59
N MET A 351 -14.90 15.08 0.61
CA MET A 351 -15.98 15.93 0.13
C MET A 351 -16.20 15.76 -1.38
N TYR A 352 -15.11 15.73 -2.17
CA TYR A 352 -15.16 15.40 -3.59
C TYR A 352 -15.69 13.99 -3.84
N ILE A 353 -15.10 13.01 -3.15
CA ILE A 353 -15.44 11.60 -3.29
C ILE A 353 -16.94 11.38 -3.07
N LEU A 354 -17.51 11.95 -2.01
CA LEU A 354 -18.93 11.78 -1.70
C LEU A 354 -19.83 12.52 -2.70
N ALA A 355 -19.43 13.71 -3.18
CA ALA A 355 -20.19 14.43 -4.20
C ALA A 355 -20.32 13.58 -5.48
N VAL A 356 -19.21 13.00 -5.94
CA VAL A 356 -19.19 12.12 -7.12
C VAL A 356 -20.00 10.84 -6.89
N ALA A 357 -19.81 10.16 -5.74
CA ALA A 357 -20.51 8.92 -5.44
C ALA A 357 -22.05 9.11 -5.37
N LEU A 358 -22.50 10.24 -4.82
CA LEU A 358 -23.93 10.60 -4.78
C LEU A 358 -24.52 10.90 -6.16
N GLU A 359 -23.77 11.66 -7.01
CA GLU A 359 -24.23 12.04 -8.35
C GLU A 359 -24.25 10.85 -9.32
N ASP A 360 -23.15 10.08 -9.36
CA ASP A 360 -22.95 9.02 -10.34
C ASP A 360 -23.55 7.68 -9.89
N ARG A 361 -23.88 7.53 -8.58
CA ARG A 361 -24.32 6.28 -7.94
C ARG A 361 -23.35 5.13 -8.16
N ALA A 362 -22.09 5.46 -8.41
CA ALA A 362 -20.99 4.56 -8.70
C ALA A 362 -19.66 5.26 -8.46
N TRP A 363 -18.58 4.47 -8.41
CA TRP A 363 -17.22 4.99 -8.37
C TRP A 363 -16.36 4.29 -9.41
N HIS A 364 -15.58 5.05 -10.18
CA HIS A 364 -14.73 4.52 -11.24
C HIS A 364 -13.31 5.11 -11.16
N HIS A 365 -12.29 4.27 -11.26
CA HIS A 365 -10.88 4.63 -11.05
C HIS A 365 -10.33 5.70 -12.03
N GLU A 366 -10.95 5.90 -13.19
CA GLU A 366 -10.61 6.95 -14.17
C GLU A 366 -11.72 8.00 -14.31
N LYS A 367 -12.95 7.56 -14.67
CA LYS A 367 -14.05 8.48 -14.99
C LYS A 367 -14.39 9.41 -13.85
N SER A 368 -14.27 8.94 -12.59
CA SER A 368 -14.50 9.76 -11.41
C SER A 368 -13.42 10.81 -11.16
N TYR A 369 -12.31 10.80 -11.93
CA TYR A 369 -11.16 11.69 -11.73
C TYR A 369 -10.83 12.57 -12.94
N THR A 370 -11.65 12.56 -14.00
CA THR A 370 -11.36 13.43 -15.13
C THR A 370 -11.51 14.89 -14.74
N ARG A 371 -10.78 15.78 -15.40
CA ARG A 371 -10.89 17.23 -15.16
C ARG A 371 -12.30 17.74 -15.39
N GLU A 372 -12.98 17.25 -16.43
CA GLU A 372 -14.36 17.58 -16.77
C GLU A 372 -15.31 17.14 -15.66
N ARG A 373 -15.06 15.96 -15.07
CA ARG A 373 -15.86 15.42 -13.95
C ARG A 373 -15.68 16.26 -12.70
N ALA A 374 -14.46 16.61 -12.34
CA ALA A 374 -14.16 17.43 -11.17
C ALA A 374 -14.68 18.88 -11.32
N ALA A 375 -14.62 19.43 -12.52
CA ALA A 375 -15.05 20.81 -12.82
C ALA A 375 -16.57 20.94 -13.11
N ARG A 376 -17.35 19.84 -13.09
CA ARG A 376 -18.79 19.87 -13.36
C ARG A 376 -19.48 20.80 -12.36
N PRO A 377 -20.28 21.81 -12.80
CA PRO A 377 -20.88 22.79 -11.89
C PRO A 377 -21.74 22.18 -10.77
N SER A 378 -22.51 21.12 -11.07
CA SER A 378 -23.32 20.41 -10.06
C SER A 378 -22.45 19.74 -9.00
N THR A 379 -21.34 19.11 -9.41
CA THR A 379 -20.38 18.48 -8.49
C THR A 379 -19.74 19.50 -7.58
N VAL A 380 -19.25 20.62 -8.14
CA VAL A 380 -18.63 21.71 -7.36
C VAL A 380 -19.64 22.31 -6.38
N ALA A 381 -20.89 22.48 -6.79
CA ALA A 381 -21.94 22.99 -5.91
C ALA A 381 -22.26 22.00 -4.76
N LEU A 382 -22.36 20.71 -5.05
CA LEU A 382 -22.61 19.67 -4.05
C LEU A 382 -21.40 19.48 -3.11
N TRP A 383 -20.20 19.42 -3.65
CA TRP A 383 -18.94 19.29 -2.94
C TRP A 383 -18.79 20.33 -1.82
N ARG A 384 -19.13 21.60 -2.11
CA ARG A 384 -19.07 22.71 -1.15
C ARG A 384 -20.10 22.62 -0.01
N LYS A 385 -21.14 21.79 -0.16
CA LYS A 385 -22.16 21.55 0.87
C LYS A 385 -21.77 20.41 1.84
N ILE A 386 -20.63 19.73 1.60
CA ILE A 386 -20.19 18.57 2.39
C ILE A 386 -19.16 19.03 3.41
N ARG A 387 -19.40 18.70 4.67
CA ARG A 387 -18.42 18.85 5.75
C ARG A 387 -18.34 17.59 6.60
N THR A 388 -17.20 17.40 7.22
CA THR A 388 -16.99 16.34 8.19
C THR A 388 -16.99 16.89 9.61
N VAL A 389 -17.37 16.05 10.58
CA VAL A 389 -17.37 16.35 12.02
C VAL A 389 -16.72 15.19 12.73
N GLU A 390 -15.76 15.50 13.59
CA GLU A 390 -15.18 14.51 14.49
C GLU A 390 -16.22 14.07 15.53
N ASP A 391 -16.35 12.75 15.71
CA ASP A 391 -17.32 12.14 16.62
C ASP A 391 -16.62 11.14 17.55
N ALA A 392 -16.88 11.28 18.85
CA ALA A 392 -16.23 10.48 19.89
C ALA A 392 -16.52 8.97 19.76
N THR A 393 -17.72 8.59 19.29
CA THR A 393 -18.11 7.19 19.09
C THR A 393 -17.26 6.56 17.97
N TRP A 394 -17.07 7.29 16.87
CA TRP A 394 -16.24 6.84 15.76
C TRP A 394 -14.76 6.82 16.11
N ASN A 395 -14.29 7.74 16.98
CA ASN A 395 -12.93 7.72 17.52
C ASN A 395 -12.67 6.44 18.33
N ALA A 396 -13.58 6.12 19.25
CA ALA A 396 -13.46 4.93 20.08
C ALA A 396 -13.45 3.64 19.23
N ARG A 397 -14.33 3.56 18.22
CA ARG A 397 -14.39 2.40 17.31
C ARG A 397 -13.16 2.29 16.40
N TYR A 398 -12.60 3.41 15.92
CA TYR A 398 -11.38 3.37 15.10
C TYR A 398 -10.20 2.70 15.82
N LEU A 399 -10.09 2.94 17.13
CA LEU A 399 -9.02 2.42 17.98
C LEU A 399 -9.41 1.18 18.80
N ALA A 400 -10.58 0.58 18.52
CA ALA A 400 -11.06 -0.58 19.28
C ALA A 400 -10.01 -1.71 19.29
N ALA A 401 -9.81 -2.31 20.47
CA ALA A 401 -8.85 -3.41 20.65
C ALA A 401 -9.32 -4.68 19.91
N ASP A 402 -10.62 -4.99 19.94
CA ASP A 402 -11.21 -6.07 19.15
C ASP A 402 -11.32 -5.63 17.68
N PRO A 403 -10.63 -6.31 16.74
CA PRO A 403 -10.72 -5.98 15.31
C PRO A 403 -12.14 -6.01 14.74
N ARG A 404 -13.07 -6.76 15.36
CA ARG A 404 -14.47 -6.85 14.92
C ARG A 404 -15.28 -5.60 15.26
N GLU A 405 -14.84 -4.83 16.25
CA GLU A 405 -15.47 -3.58 16.68
C GLU A 405 -14.92 -2.36 15.93
N ARG A 406 -13.80 -2.53 15.22
CA ARG A 406 -13.17 -1.44 14.49
C ARG A 406 -14.07 -0.89 13.41
N ALA A 407 -14.08 0.44 13.28
CA ALA A 407 -14.82 1.15 12.25
C ALA A 407 -13.96 2.22 11.59
N PHE A 408 -13.95 2.22 10.26
CA PHE A 408 -13.20 3.17 9.43
C PHE A 408 -14.12 4.08 8.60
N GLY A 409 -15.43 3.95 8.76
CA GLY A 409 -16.47 4.72 8.08
C GLY A 409 -17.03 5.85 8.93
N GLY A 410 -18.35 5.97 8.93
CA GLY A 410 -19.04 7.06 9.60
C GLY A 410 -20.54 7.02 9.38
N ARG A 411 -21.21 8.11 9.80
CA ARG A 411 -22.61 8.40 9.56
C ARG A 411 -22.73 9.58 8.59
N ILE A 412 -23.52 9.45 7.54
CA ILE A 412 -23.86 10.53 6.60
C ILE A 412 -25.27 11.03 6.91
N GLU A 413 -25.43 12.34 7.04
CA GLU A 413 -26.72 13.03 7.10
C GLU A 413 -26.85 13.99 5.91
N ILE A 414 -27.85 13.75 5.05
CA ILE A 414 -28.20 14.60 3.92
C ILE A 414 -29.42 15.43 4.32
N ARG A 415 -29.25 16.73 4.48
CA ARG A 415 -30.28 17.67 4.88
C ARG A 415 -30.77 18.46 3.68
N PHE A 416 -32.06 18.51 3.49
CA PHE A 416 -32.71 19.23 2.41
C PHE A 416 -33.21 20.61 2.85
N ALA A 417 -33.39 21.53 1.89
CA ALA A 417 -33.89 22.87 2.16
C ALA A 417 -35.31 22.89 2.74
N ASP A 418 -36.12 21.87 2.49
CA ASP A 418 -37.46 21.70 3.02
C ASP A 418 -37.50 21.12 4.45
N GLY A 419 -36.35 20.86 5.07
CA GLY A 419 -36.21 20.28 6.41
C GLY A 419 -36.18 18.76 6.45
N ARG A 420 -36.37 18.07 5.36
CA ARG A 420 -36.22 16.60 5.28
C ARG A 420 -34.78 16.20 5.51
N VAL A 421 -34.58 15.05 6.17
CA VAL A 421 -33.25 14.45 6.43
C VAL A 421 -33.26 12.99 5.98
N ILE A 422 -32.25 12.61 5.22
CA ILE A 422 -31.90 11.21 4.93
C ILE A 422 -30.58 10.92 5.65
N ALA A 423 -30.51 9.82 6.38
CA ALA A 423 -29.29 9.44 7.10
C ALA A 423 -29.04 7.95 7.10
N GLY A 424 -27.78 7.56 7.20
CA GLY A 424 -27.34 6.20 7.38
C GLY A 424 -25.94 6.17 7.98
N ASP A 425 -25.52 4.98 8.41
CA ASP A 425 -24.18 4.75 8.93
C ASP A 425 -23.61 3.44 8.40
N LYS A 426 -22.28 3.38 8.28
CA LYS A 426 -21.55 2.20 7.85
C LYS A 426 -20.20 2.15 8.56
N ALA A 427 -19.93 1.06 9.27
CA ALA A 427 -18.72 0.88 10.07
C ALA A 427 -17.50 0.60 9.21
N VAL A 428 -17.63 -0.34 8.27
CA VAL A 428 -16.57 -0.79 7.37
C VAL A 428 -17.12 -0.91 5.95
N ALA A 429 -16.24 -0.91 4.95
CA ALA A 429 -16.61 -1.14 3.56
C ALA A 429 -17.26 -2.52 3.37
N ASP A 430 -18.10 -2.67 2.37
CA ASP A 430 -18.74 -3.95 2.07
C ASP A 430 -17.71 -5.05 1.78
N ALA A 431 -16.62 -4.73 1.12
CA ALA A 431 -15.51 -5.62 0.79
C ALA A 431 -14.58 -5.98 1.98
N HIS A 432 -14.71 -5.29 3.12
CA HIS A 432 -13.89 -5.54 4.31
C HIS A 432 -14.13 -6.95 4.87
N PRO A 433 -13.14 -7.63 5.50
CA PRO A 433 -13.35 -8.95 6.12
C PRO A 433 -14.55 -9.04 7.07
N ASN A 434 -14.90 -7.93 7.75
CA ASN A 434 -16.08 -7.79 8.61
C ASN A 434 -17.23 -7.05 7.92
N GLY A 435 -17.19 -6.86 6.61
CA GLY A 435 -18.18 -6.15 5.82
C GLY A 435 -19.35 -7.04 5.40
N LYS A 436 -20.29 -6.45 4.64
CA LYS A 436 -21.50 -7.13 4.15
C LYS A 436 -21.18 -8.21 3.10
N ALA A 437 -20.12 -8.01 2.30
CA ALA A 437 -19.68 -8.89 1.22
C ALA A 437 -18.14 -9.01 1.23
N PRO A 438 -17.55 -9.72 2.23
CA PRO A 438 -16.10 -9.90 2.29
C PRO A 438 -15.56 -10.51 1.01
N TRP A 439 -14.50 -9.94 0.48
CA TRP A 439 -13.95 -10.39 -0.80
C TRP A 439 -13.25 -11.74 -0.70
N THR A 440 -13.51 -12.55 -1.70
CA THR A 440 -12.94 -13.88 -1.94
C THR A 440 -12.24 -13.91 -3.30
N TRP A 441 -11.60 -15.00 -3.66
CA TRP A 441 -10.92 -15.16 -4.95
C TRP A 441 -11.74 -14.67 -6.17
N PRO A 442 -13.03 -15.01 -6.36
CA PRO A 442 -13.81 -14.50 -7.47
C PRO A 442 -13.88 -12.97 -7.57
N ASP A 443 -13.90 -12.28 -6.42
CA ASP A 443 -13.98 -10.82 -6.39
C ASP A 443 -12.67 -10.18 -6.89
N TYR A 444 -11.51 -10.75 -6.53
CA TYR A 444 -10.21 -10.30 -7.04
C TYR A 444 -10.05 -10.58 -8.53
N VAL A 445 -10.54 -11.73 -9.02
CA VAL A 445 -10.60 -12.03 -10.45
C VAL A 445 -11.53 -11.05 -11.16
N GLY A 446 -12.68 -10.73 -10.58
CA GLY A 446 -13.61 -9.72 -11.09
C GLY A 446 -12.97 -8.33 -11.16
N LYS A 447 -12.22 -7.91 -10.13
CA LYS A 447 -11.46 -6.66 -10.15
C LYS A 447 -10.39 -6.65 -11.24
N PHE A 448 -9.65 -7.74 -11.39
CA PHE A 448 -8.67 -7.87 -12.48
C PHE A 448 -9.33 -7.74 -13.85
N ALA A 449 -10.45 -8.42 -14.07
CA ALA A 449 -11.20 -8.32 -15.32
C ALA A 449 -11.68 -6.89 -15.61
N ALA A 450 -12.19 -6.20 -14.58
CA ALA A 450 -12.66 -4.82 -14.70
C ALA A 450 -11.52 -3.81 -14.97
N LEU A 451 -10.33 -4.02 -14.40
CA LEU A 451 -9.21 -3.08 -14.50
C LEU A 451 -8.28 -3.37 -15.69
N ALA A 452 -8.04 -4.62 -16.01
CA ALA A 452 -7.02 -5.04 -16.95
C ALA A 452 -7.54 -5.99 -18.04
N GLY A 453 -8.73 -6.59 -17.90
CA GLY A 453 -9.22 -7.64 -18.80
C GLY A 453 -9.26 -7.25 -20.27
N ALA A 454 -9.73 -6.04 -20.58
CA ALA A 454 -9.78 -5.55 -21.95
C ALA A 454 -8.39 -5.35 -22.59
N ALA A 455 -7.37 -5.04 -21.77
CA ALA A 455 -6.00 -4.79 -22.22
C ALA A 455 -5.17 -6.08 -22.32
N VAL A 456 -5.37 -7.03 -21.39
CA VAL A 456 -4.56 -8.25 -21.27
C VAL A 456 -4.98 -9.32 -22.28
N GLY A 457 -6.28 -9.45 -22.55
CA GLY A 457 -6.84 -10.56 -23.32
C GLY A 457 -7.05 -11.84 -22.48
N GLU A 458 -8.05 -12.63 -22.86
CA GLU A 458 -8.50 -13.80 -22.08
C GLU A 458 -7.41 -14.86 -21.88
N GLY A 459 -6.68 -15.23 -22.94
CA GLY A 459 -5.68 -16.29 -22.85
C GLY A 459 -4.51 -15.97 -21.91
N GLU A 460 -4.10 -14.71 -21.81
CA GLU A 460 -3.06 -14.29 -20.86
C GLU A 460 -3.61 -14.17 -19.45
N ALA A 461 -4.84 -13.70 -19.26
CA ALA A 461 -5.50 -13.67 -17.97
C ALA A 461 -5.63 -15.08 -17.37
N ASP A 462 -6.12 -16.04 -18.17
CA ASP A 462 -6.25 -17.45 -17.77
C ASP A 462 -4.91 -18.07 -17.42
N ARG A 463 -3.87 -17.82 -18.24
CA ARG A 463 -2.50 -18.27 -17.95
C ARG A 463 -2.01 -17.72 -16.61
N PHE A 464 -2.23 -16.44 -16.37
CA PHE A 464 -1.81 -15.78 -15.13
C PHE A 464 -2.54 -16.34 -13.90
N PHE A 465 -3.88 -16.47 -13.95
CA PHE A 465 -4.66 -17.04 -12.85
C PHE A 465 -4.28 -18.49 -12.57
N ALA A 466 -4.09 -19.31 -13.60
CA ALA A 466 -3.64 -20.69 -13.46
C ALA A 466 -2.25 -20.78 -12.81
N LEU A 467 -1.35 -19.82 -13.13
CA LEU A 467 -0.03 -19.75 -12.52
C LEU A 467 -0.14 -19.37 -11.03
N VAL A 468 -0.89 -18.31 -10.70
CA VAL A 468 -1.09 -17.87 -9.32
C VAL A 468 -1.75 -18.95 -8.47
N HIS A 469 -2.73 -19.66 -9.02
CA HIS A 469 -3.40 -20.76 -8.29
C HIS A 469 -2.46 -21.89 -7.92
N ARG A 470 -1.47 -22.20 -8.77
CA ARG A 470 -0.47 -23.23 -8.53
C ARG A 470 0.80 -22.75 -7.81
N LEU A 471 0.81 -21.50 -7.34
CA LEU A 471 2.02 -20.81 -6.88
C LEU A 471 2.89 -21.62 -5.88
N PRO A 472 2.36 -22.36 -4.89
CA PRO A 472 3.21 -23.14 -3.98
C PRO A 472 4.14 -24.12 -4.67
N GLY A 473 3.70 -24.75 -5.77
CA GLY A 473 4.48 -25.73 -6.55
C GLY A 473 5.21 -25.15 -7.76
N VAL A 474 5.24 -23.83 -7.93
CA VAL A 474 5.82 -23.21 -9.12
C VAL A 474 7.35 -23.15 -9.02
N PRO A 475 8.10 -23.75 -9.99
CA PRO A 475 9.55 -23.65 -10.02
C PRO A 475 10.00 -22.23 -10.46
N ALA A 476 11.26 -21.93 -10.19
CA ALA A 476 11.85 -20.61 -10.34
C ALA A 476 11.75 -20.00 -11.75
N ASP A 477 11.93 -20.79 -12.79
CA ASP A 477 11.87 -20.34 -14.17
C ASP A 477 10.46 -19.96 -14.62
N VAL A 478 9.44 -20.57 -14.01
CA VAL A 478 8.02 -20.30 -14.30
C VAL A 478 7.54 -19.03 -13.58
N LEU A 479 8.18 -18.61 -12.47
CA LEU A 479 7.85 -17.36 -11.76
C LEU A 479 7.97 -16.10 -12.62
N LEU A 480 8.71 -16.16 -13.71
CA LEU A 480 8.78 -15.06 -14.69
C LEU A 480 7.40 -14.68 -15.27
N GLY A 481 6.46 -15.59 -15.22
CA GLY A 481 5.09 -15.36 -15.66
C GLY A 481 4.18 -14.66 -14.66
N LEU A 482 4.67 -14.28 -13.47
CA LEU A 482 3.87 -13.54 -12.47
C LEU A 482 3.63 -12.07 -12.84
N THR A 483 4.29 -11.54 -13.87
CA THR A 483 3.97 -10.26 -14.46
C THR A 483 3.20 -10.49 -15.77
N PRO A 484 1.87 -10.27 -15.81
CA PRO A 484 1.09 -10.44 -17.04
C PRO A 484 1.62 -9.57 -18.18
N VAL A 485 1.55 -10.11 -19.37
CA VAL A 485 2.06 -9.49 -20.60
C VAL A 485 0.91 -8.85 -21.36
N LEU A 486 1.12 -7.64 -21.85
CA LEU A 486 0.17 -6.96 -22.73
C LEU A 486 0.48 -7.25 -24.21
N PRO A 487 -0.51 -7.20 -25.09
CA PRO A 487 -0.31 -7.30 -26.54
C PRO A 487 0.69 -6.25 -27.05
N PRO A 488 1.41 -6.54 -28.14
CA PRO A 488 2.29 -5.55 -28.75
C PRO A 488 1.54 -4.25 -29.07
N GLY A 489 2.13 -3.12 -28.69
CA GLY A 489 1.52 -1.79 -28.90
C GLY A 489 0.51 -1.36 -27.84
N ALA A 490 0.18 -2.19 -26.85
CA ALA A 490 -0.73 -1.79 -25.76
C ALA A 490 -0.04 -0.95 -24.66
N VAL A 491 1.28 -1.04 -24.54
CA VAL A 491 2.06 -0.22 -23.60
C VAL A 491 2.42 1.09 -24.31
N VAL A 492 1.51 2.06 -24.22
CA VAL A 492 1.63 3.39 -24.84
C VAL A 492 1.49 4.43 -23.73
N PRO A 493 2.56 5.18 -23.38
CA PRO A 493 2.47 6.21 -22.35
C PRO A 493 1.42 7.27 -22.69
N ASP A 494 0.63 7.68 -21.67
CA ASP A 494 -0.36 8.76 -21.79
C ASP A 494 0.29 10.13 -22.10
N ALA A 495 1.58 10.27 -21.73
CA ALA A 495 2.39 11.43 -22.04
C ALA A 495 3.81 11.00 -22.39
N PRO A 496 4.53 11.75 -23.26
CA PRO A 496 5.93 11.48 -23.53
C PRO A 496 6.75 11.52 -22.25
N THR A 497 7.60 10.50 -22.05
CA THR A 497 8.65 10.57 -21.02
C THR A 497 9.79 11.44 -21.58
N GLY A 498 10.19 12.46 -20.81
CA GLY A 498 11.40 13.23 -21.15
C GLY A 498 12.64 12.35 -21.12
N GLN A 499 13.69 12.77 -21.81
CA GLN A 499 15.00 12.11 -21.74
C GLN A 499 15.61 12.34 -20.35
N GLY A 500 15.93 11.23 -19.66
CA GLY A 500 16.58 11.25 -18.35
C GLY A 500 18.09 10.94 -18.43
N ILE A 501 18.79 11.07 -17.31
CA ILE A 501 20.25 10.84 -17.26
C ILE A 501 20.64 9.40 -17.64
N PHE A 502 19.76 8.43 -17.37
CA PHE A 502 20.00 7.01 -17.69
C PHE A 502 19.83 6.67 -19.18
N ASP A 503 19.29 7.58 -19.98
CA ASP A 503 19.12 7.39 -21.42
C ASP A 503 20.39 7.73 -22.21
N TYR A 504 21.36 8.43 -21.58
CA TYR A 504 22.63 8.75 -22.22
C TYR A 504 23.56 7.54 -22.25
N GLY A 505 24.20 7.31 -23.40
CA GLY A 505 25.14 6.22 -23.57
C GLY A 505 24.53 4.84 -23.81
N LEU A 506 23.21 4.72 -23.90
CA LEU A 506 22.56 3.52 -24.40
C LEU A 506 22.82 3.40 -25.92
N PRO A 507 23.08 2.18 -26.45
CA PRO A 507 23.12 1.99 -27.89
C PRO A 507 21.75 2.36 -28.48
N LEU A 508 21.75 3.19 -29.51
CA LEU A 508 20.58 3.60 -30.28
C LEU A 508 19.95 2.39 -30.99
#